data_65d56a20217a7f7dcb4e47fae9ff990e
#
_entry.id   65d56a20217a7f7dcb4e47fae9ff990e
#
_cell.length_a   1.000
_cell.length_b   1.000
_cell.length_c   1.000
_cell.angle_alpha   90.00
_cell.angle_beta   90.00
_cell.angle_gamma   90.00
#
_symmetry.space_group_name_H-M   'P 1'
#
loop_
_entity.id
_entity.type
_entity.pdbx_description
1 polymer ?
#
loop_
_entity_poly.entity_id
_entity_poly.type
_entity_poly.pdbx_seq_one_letter_code
_entity_poly.pdbx_strand_id
1 'polypeptide(L)'
;MTKTDYYYVIDADIMPTKELRLEQNGKPVLFTRTNPMDEMAFNRFIAKATGGDLAIWSDEEYVETRFIADQQLFKREWVDEMIGKYFHSVEEFMLFTCLNTYWRNTPWARRDSIFISEYIMYSLYVKKYHKEEVEIVYADTRQIDKNQYSQNQQTFSDEEISNMVKDTENEGRGFLKL
;
A
#
# COMPACT_ATOMS: atom_id res chain seq x y z
N MET A 1 -16.45 2.13 -15.53
CA MET A 1 -16.48 2.11 -14.05
C MET A 1 -16.93 0.74 -13.60
N THR A 2 -16.16 0.08 -12.76
CA THR A 2 -16.55 -1.18 -12.13
C THR A 2 -17.73 -0.93 -11.20
N LYS A 3 -18.76 -1.81 -11.26
CA LYS A 3 -19.96 -1.71 -10.41
C LYS A 3 -19.81 -2.51 -9.10
N THR A 4 -18.57 -2.90 -8.74
CA THR A 4 -18.29 -3.67 -7.53
C THR A 4 -18.09 -2.74 -6.34
N ASP A 5 -18.56 -3.14 -5.17
CA ASP A 5 -18.40 -2.39 -3.92
C ASP A 5 -16.95 -2.41 -3.41
N TYR A 6 -16.20 -3.44 -3.82
CA TYR A 6 -14.80 -3.62 -3.47
C TYR A 6 -13.95 -3.82 -4.72
N TYR A 7 -12.70 -3.36 -4.67
CA TYR A 7 -11.65 -3.71 -5.60
C TYR A 7 -10.34 -3.98 -4.87
N TYR A 8 -9.66 -5.01 -5.33
CA TYR A 8 -8.38 -5.40 -4.80
C TYR A 8 -7.28 -4.93 -5.76
N VAL A 9 -6.30 -4.21 -5.22
CA VAL A 9 -5.14 -3.71 -5.95
C VAL A 9 -3.92 -4.46 -5.46
N ILE A 10 -3.09 -4.89 -6.39
CA ILE A 10 -1.82 -5.59 -6.14
C ILE A 10 -0.77 -4.99 -7.06
N ASP A 11 0.43 -4.78 -6.54
CA ASP A 11 1.56 -4.31 -7.33
C ASP A 11 1.98 -5.39 -8.34
N ALA A 12 2.45 -4.95 -9.51
CA ALA A 12 2.74 -5.86 -10.63
C ALA A 12 3.88 -6.85 -10.37
N ASP A 13 4.70 -6.59 -9.35
CA ASP A 13 5.82 -7.44 -8.92
C ASP A 13 5.45 -8.34 -7.72
N ILE A 14 4.18 -8.41 -7.35
CA ILE A 14 3.66 -9.25 -6.27
C ILE A 14 2.88 -10.43 -6.84
N MET A 15 3.21 -11.62 -6.37
CA MET A 15 2.52 -12.86 -6.72
C MET A 15 1.92 -13.49 -5.47
N PRO A 16 0.60 -13.72 -5.41
CA PRO A 16 0.01 -14.51 -4.33
C PRO A 16 0.44 -15.98 -4.47
N THR A 17 0.86 -16.59 -3.37
CA THR A 17 1.35 -17.98 -3.32
C THR A 17 0.31 -18.92 -2.68
N LYS A 18 -0.77 -18.38 -2.17
CA LYS A 18 -1.90 -19.12 -1.62
C LYS A 18 -3.21 -18.36 -1.85
N GLU A 19 -4.33 -18.99 -1.50
CA GLU A 19 -5.64 -18.38 -1.60
C GLU A 19 -5.69 -17.04 -0.84
N LEU A 20 -6.15 -16.00 -1.52
CA LEU A 20 -6.33 -14.68 -0.94
C LEU A 20 -7.59 -14.64 -0.09
N ARG A 21 -7.45 -14.30 1.17
CA ARG A 21 -8.56 -14.02 2.06
C ARG A 21 -8.77 -12.53 2.17
N LEU A 22 -9.79 -12.03 1.50
CA LEU A 22 -10.15 -10.61 1.49
C LEU A 22 -11.17 -10.26 2.59
N GLU A 23 -11.60 -11.26 3.37
CA GLU A 23 -12.51 -11.14 4.50
C GLU A 23 -12.01 -11.99 5.66
N GLN A 24 -12.12 -11.46 6.88
CA GLN A 24 -11.84 -12.17 8.11
C GLN A 24 -12.87 -11.76 9.17
N ASN A 25 -13.44 -12.74 9.88
CA ASN A 25 -14.46 -12.51 10.90
C ASN A 25 -15.70 -11.73 10.40
N GLY A 26 -16.07 -11.90 9.12
CA GLY A 26 -17.17 -11.17 8.50
C GLY A 26 -16.86 -9.70 8.16
N LYS A 27 -15.59 -9.30 8.22
CA LYS A 27 -15.13 -7.94 7.90
C LYS A 27 -14.11 -7.95 6.78
N PRO A 28 -14.09 -6.93 5.90
CA PRO A 28 -13.04 -6.79 4.92
C PRO A 28 -11.68 -6.58 5.58
N VAL A 29 -10.63 -7.08 4.94
CA VAL A 29 -9.26 -6.96 5.47
C VAL A 29 -8.61 -5.63 5.02
N LEU A 30 -7.86 -5.04 5.94
CA LEU A 30 -6.95 -3.93 5.67
C LEU A 30 -5.53 -4.46 5.81
N PHE A 31 -4.78 -4.49 4.72
CA PHE A 31 -3.44 -5.05 4.72
C PHE A 31 -2.42 -4.09 5.32
N THR A 32 -1.53 -4.61 6.14
CA THR A 32 -0.38 -3.90 6.70
C THR A 32 0.90 -4.70 6.48
N ARG A 33 2.06 -4.08 6.64
CA ARG A 33 3.37 -4.68 6.41
C ARG A 33 4.23 -4.64 7.67
N THR A 34 5.06 -5.67 7.86
CA THR A 34 6.00 -5.76 8.98
C THR A 34 7.34 -5.07 8.74
N ASN A 35 7.70 -4.78 7.47
CA ASN A 35 9.00 -4.22 7.15
C ASN A 35 9.08 -2.72 7.50
N PRO A 36 10.10 -2.28 8.24
CA PRO A 36 10.31 -0.87 8.55
C PRO A 36 10.72 -0.10 7.28
N MET A 37 9.75 0.42 6.56
CA MET A 37 10.02 1.45 5.56
C MET A 37 9.95 2.82 6.23
N ASP A 38 10.75 3.76 5.75
CA ASP A 38 10.64 5.16 6.16
C ASP A 38 9.37 5.79 5.55
N GLU A 39 8.23 5.57 6.20
CA GLU A 39 6.95 6.12 5.79
C GLU A 39 6.77 7.60 6.19
N MET A 40 7.71 8.16 6.95
CA MET A 40 7.65 9.57 7.37
C MET A 40 7.62 10.54 6.17
N ALA A 41 8.22 10.15 5.04
CA ALA A 41 8.14 10.95 3.81
C ALA A 41 6.70 11.09 3.29
N PHE A 42 5.86 10.07 3.50
CA PHE A 42 4.44 10.09 3.12
C PHE A 42 3.61 10.94 4.06
N ASN A 43 3.98 11.02 5.34
CA ASN A 43 3.24 11.75 6.34
C ASN A 43 3.13 13.25 6.01
N ARG A 44 4.17 13.87 5.44
CA ARG A 44 4.12 15.27 5.00
C ARG A 44 3.07 15.51 3.91
N PHE A 45 2.98 14.56 2.96
CA PHE A 45 1.96 14.64 1.92
C PHE A 45 0.56 14.48 2.51
N ILE A 46 0.36 13.48 3.36
CA ILE A 46 -0.91 13.20 3.99
C ILE A 46 -1.35 14.37 4.88
N ALA A 47 -0.43 14.91 5.69
CA ALA A 47 -0.69 16.09 6.50
C ALA A 47 -1.14 17.29 5.64
N LYS A 48 -0.47 17.53 4.52
CA LYS A 48 -0.81 18.60 3.60
C LYS A 48 -2.16 18.37 2.91
N ALA A 49 -2.42 17.14 2.46
CA ALA A 49 -3.66 16.78 1.77
C ALA A 49 -4.90 16.85 2.67
N THR A 50 -4.72 16.57 3.95
CA THR A 50 -5.83 16.40 4.92
C THR A 50 -5.89 17.48 5.99
N GLY A 51 -5.10 18.55 5.85
CA GLY A 51 -4.99 19.60 6.87
C GLY A 51 -4.52 19.07 8.23
N GLY A 52 -3.76 17.96 8.24
CA GLY A 52 -3.25 17.31 9.44
C GLY A 52 -4.17 16.24 10.04
N ASP A 53 -5.38 16.08 9.51
CA ASP A 53 -6.38 15.17 10.10
C ASP A 53 -5.95 13.70 10.11
N LEU A 54 -5.24 13.22 9.06
CA LEU A 54 -4.68 11.87 8.98
C LEU A 54 -3.17 11.82 9.25
N ALA A 55 -2.57 12.92 9.71
CA ALA A 55 -1.14 12.93 9.98
C ALA A 55 -0.78 12.03 11.17
N ILE A 56 0.33 11.33 11.04
CA ILE A 56 0.90 10.48 12.10
C ILE A 56 1.90 11.34 12.88
N TRP A 57 1.70 11.49 14.18
CA TRP A 57 2.50 12.40 15.02
C TRP A 57 3.37 11.68 16.05
N SER A 58 3.14 10.39 16.32
CA SER A 58 3.92 9.61 17.29
C SER A 58 4.59 8.40 16.64
N ASP A 59 5.76 8.03 17.16
CA ASP A 59 6.47 6.82 16.71
C ASP A 59 5.66 5.55 16.99
N GLU A 60 4.92 5.50 18.11
CA GLU A 60 4.05 4.38 18.45
C GLU A 60 2.91 4.25 17.44
N GLU A 61 2.23 5.35 17.13
CA GLU A 61 1.16 5.38 16.15
C GLU A 61 1.70 5.02 14.75
N TYR A 62 2.91 5.46 14.43
CA TYR A 62 3.59 5.15 13.18
C TYR A 62 3.88 3.65 13.03
N VAL A 63 4.40 2.99 14.07
CA VAL A 63 4.69 1.55 14.05
C VAL A 63 3.42 0.72 13.77
N GLU A 64 2.28 1.15 14.30
CA GLU A 64 0.99 0.48 14.08
C GLU A 64 0.37 0.76 12.71
N THR A 65 0.84 1.76 11.96
CA THR A 65 0.19 2.26 10.74
C THR A 65 0.97 2.02 9.47
N ARG A 66 1.81 0.99 9.41
CA ARG A 66 2.60 0.65 8.22
C ARG A 66 1.74 0.00 7.14
N PHE A 67 1.08 0.81 6.35
CA PHE A 67 0.11 0.37 5.36
C PHE A 67 0.61 0.30 3.92
N ILE A 68 1.92 0.41 3.66
CA ILE A 68 2.47 0.09 2.35
C ILE A 68 2.67 -1.43 2.26
N ALA A 69 1.61 -2.12 1.88
CA ALA A 69 1.61 -3.58 1.84
C ALA A 69 1.82 -4.15 0.43
N ASP A 70 2.13 -3.30 -0.56
CA ASP A 70 2.23 -3.65 -1.98
C ASP A 70 0.91 -4.23 -2.55
N GLN A 71 -0.15 -4.21 -1.74
CA GLN A 71 -1.50 -4.68 -2.04
C GLN A 71 -2.51 -4.09 -1.07
N GLN A 72 -3.73 -3.86 -1.52
CA GLN A 72 -4.79 -3.35 -0.66
C GLN A 72 -6.18 -3.69 -1.20
N LEU A 73 -7.11 -3.94 -0.27
CA LEU A 73 -8.53 -4.02 -0.56
C LEU A 73 -9.18 -2.66 -0.33
N PHE A 74 -9.75 -2.08 -1.36
CA PHE A 74 -10.45 -0.82 -1.29
C PHE A 74 -11.96 -1.03 -1.33
N LYS A 75 -12.68 -0.43 -0.40
CA LYS A 75 -14.14 -0.29 -0.47
C LYS A 75 -14.45 1.04 -1.13
N ARG A 76 -15.21 0.99 -2.21
CA ARG A 76 -15.53 2.18 -3.03
C ARG A 76 -16.17 3.29 -2.21
N GLU A 77 -17.13 2.95 -1.37
CA GLU A 77 -17.81 3.90 -0.49
C GLU A 77 -16.81 4.69 0.36
N TRP A 78 -15.85 4.02 0.98
CA TRP A 78 -14.85 4.68 1.83
C TRP A 78 -13.84 5.53 1.04
N VAL A 79 -13.55 5.13 -0.21
CA VAL A 79 -12.74 5.96 -1.12
C VAL A 79 -13.50 7.23 -1.49
N ASP A 80 -14.78 7.11 -1.81
CA ASP A 80 -15.64 8.25 -2.17
C ASP A 80 -15.80 9.21 -0.97
N GLU A 81 -16.00 8.68 0.24
CA GLU A 81 -16.04 9.46 1.48
C GLU A 81 -14.73 10.20 1.76
N MET A 82 -13.58 9.48 1.65
CA MET A 82 -12.26 10.05 1.85
C MET A 82 -11.99 11.19 0.87
N ILE A 83 -12.28 10.97 -0.42
CA ILE A 83 -12.11 12.01 -1.45
C ILE A 83 -13.04 13.18 -1.16
N GLY A 84 -14.32 12.94 -0.89
CA GLY A 84 -15.29 13.99 -0.59
C GLY A 84 -14.99 14.79 0.69
N LYS A 85 -14.25 14.18 1.63
CA LYS A 85 -13.84 14.85 2.87
C LYS A 85 -12.66 15.81 2.68
N TYR A 86 -11.66 15.45 1.87
CA TYR A 86 -10.40 16.21 1.77
C TYR A 86 -10.22 16.92 0.43
N PHE A 87 -11.02 16.58 -0.56
CA PHE A 87 -10.98 17.16 -1.90
C PHE A 87 -12.39 17.49 -2.38
N HIS A 88 -12.52 18.50 -3.23
CA HIS A 88 -13.82 18.88 -3.79
C HIS A 88 -14.28 17.93 -4.90
N SER A 89 -13.35 17.19 -5.51
CA SER A 89 -13.65 16.23 -6.56
C SER A 89 -12.53 15.22 -6.74
N VAL A 90 -12.81 14.15 -7.50
CA VAL A 90 -11.82 13.16 -7.94
C VAL A 90 -10.74 13.82 -8.79
N GLU A 91 -11.11 14.78 -9.64
CA GLU A 91 -10.18 15.53 -10.48
C GLU A 91 -9.20 16.36 -9.65
N GLU A 92 -9.67 16.99 -8.57
CA GLU A 92 -8.79 17.70 -7.64
C GLU A 92 -7.82 16.75 -6.95
N PHE A 93 -8.28 15.60 -6.47
CA PHE A 93 -7.43 14.55 -5.91
C PHE A 93 -6.36 14.10 -6.92
N MET A 94 -6.77 13.81 -8.15
CA MET A 94 -5.86 13.40 -9.23
C MET A 94 -4.85 14.50 -9.56
N LEU A 95 -5.30 15.74 -9.66
CA LEU A 95 -4.43 16.88 -9.93
C LEU A 95 -3.41 17.07 -8.80
N PHE A 96 -3.84 17.00 -7.54
CA PHE A 96 -2.97 17.09 -6.38
C PHE A 96 -1.92 15.98 -6.39
N THR A 97 -2.33 14.74 -6.71
CA THR A 97 -1.44 13.58 -6.85
C THR A 97 -0.42 13.77 -7.96
N CYS A 98 -0.87 14.17 -9.16
CA CYS A 98 0.00 14.40 -10.32
C CYS A 98 1.02 15.53 -10.06
N LEU A 99 0.62 16.65 -9.49
CA LEU A 99 1.51 17.76 -9.20
C LEU A 99 2.60 17.37 -8.20
N ASN A 100 2.27 16.63 -7.15
CA ASN A 100 3.26 16.19 -6.18
C ASN A 100 4.20 15.12 -6.76
N THR A 101 3.72 14.23 -7.63
CA THR A 101 4.56 13.27 -8.36
C THR A 101 5.50 13.98 -9.34
N TYR A 102 5.03 15.02 -10.03
CA TYR A 102 5.87 15.81 -10.94
C TYR A 102 7.05 16.47 -10.20
N TRP A 103 6.80 17.12 -9.06
CA TRP A 103 7.83 17.73 -8.24
C TRP A 103 8.89 16.75 -7.76
N ARG A 104 8.51 15.49 -7.49
CA ARG A 104 9.44 14.42 -7.10
C ARG A 104 10.55 14.16 -8.11
N ASN A 105 10.25 14.29 -9.40
CA ASN A 105 11.17 13.97 -10.49
C ASN A 105 12.13 15.13 -10.83
N THR A 106 12.03 16.26 -10.15
CA THR A 106 12.95 17.39 -10.38
C THR A 106 14.23 17.23 -9.54
N PRO A 107 15.42 17.62 -10.08
CA PRO A 107 16.70 17.50 -9.35
C PRO A 107 16.71 18.22 -8.00
N TRP A 108 15.88 19.24 -7.83
CA TRP A 108 15.76 20.06 -6.62
C TRP A 108 14.92 19.40 -5.52
N ALA A 109 14.06 18.46 -5.87
CA ALA A 109 13.08 17.83 -4.97
C ALA A 109 13.67 16.68 -4.14
N ARG A 110 14.92 16.26 -4.36
CA ARG A 110 15.50 15.04 -3.77
C ARG A 110 15.60 15.05 -2.24
N ARG A 111 15.58 16.22 -1.59
CA ARG A 111 15.66 16.31 -0.13
C ARG A 111 14.31 16.51 0.57
N ASP A 112 13.31 17.05 -0.14
CA ASP A 112 11.99 17.37 0.39
C ASP A 112 10.86 16.77 -0.43
N SER A 113 11.14 15.68 -1.17
CA SER A 113 10.15 15.02 -2.01
C SER A 113 8.99 14.51 -1.15
N ILE A 114 7.82 15.04 -1.43
CA ILE A 114 6.57 14.57 -0.86
C ILE A 114 6.19 13.32 -1.64
N PHE A 115 6.17 12.19 -0.97
CA PHE A 115 5.73 10.93 -1.55
C PHE A 115 4.23 10.78 -1.37
N ILE A 116 3.56 10.36 -2.43
CA ILE A 116 2.15 9.99 -2.39
C ILE A 116 2.08 8.49 -2.26
N SER A 117 1.24 8.04 -1.37
CA SER A 117 0.77 6.67 -1.33
C SER A 117 -0.72 6.67 -1.04
N GLU A 118 -1.49 6.30 -2.03
CA GLU A 118 -2.92 6.08 -1.93
C GLU A 118 -3.24 4.97 -0.93
N TYR A 119 -2.40 3.95 -0.85
CA TYR A 119 -2.53 2.88 0.15
C TYR A 119 -2.50 3.43 1.57
N ILE A 120 -1.50 4.27 1.89
CA ILE A 120 -1.34 4.84 3.24
C ILE A 120 -2.50 5.77 3.53
N MET A 121 -2.84 6.67 2.63
CA MET A 121 -3.90 7.66 2.85
C MET A 121 -5.25 6.98 3.09
N TYR A 122 -5.60 6.01 2.24
CA TYR A 122 -6.82 5.22 2.40
C TYR A 122 -6.81 4.45 3.71
N SER A 123 -5.72 3.75 4.02
CA SER A 123 -5.64 2.91 5.22
C SER A 123 -5.70 3.73 6.52
N LEU A 124 -5.08 4.91 6.54
CA LEU A 124 -5.20 5.83 7.68
C LEU A 124 -6.63 6.36 7.82
N TYR A 125 -7.31 6.65 6.70
CA TYR A 125 -8.70 7.04 6.70
C TYR A 125 -9.59 5.95 7.29
N VAL A 126 -9.46 4.72 6.80
CA VAL A 126 -10.22 3.56 7.28
C VAL A 126 -9.92 3.27 8.76
N LYS A 127 -8.65 3.27 9.15
CA LYS A 127 -8.25 3.09 10.56
C LYS A 127 -8.89 4.13 11.47
N LYS A 128 -9.01 5.37 11.01
CA LYS A 128 -9.57 6.46 11.83
C LYS A 128 -11.09 6.44 11.91
N TYR A 129 -11.77 6.19 10.79
CA TYR A 129 -13.22 6.39 10.68
C TYR A 129 -14.03 5.08 10.61
N HIS A 130 -13.38 3.97 10.23
CA HIS A 130 -14.02 2.66 10.01
C HIS A 130 -13.29 1.52 10.71
N LYS A 131 -12.52 1.80 11.77
CA LYS A 131 -11.71 0.81 12.48
C LYS A 131 -12.48 -0.45 12.89
N GLU A 132 -13.71 -0.28 13.34
CA GLU A 132 -14.54 -1.37 13.81
C GLU A 132 -15.15 -2.20 12.67
N GLU A 133 -15.04 -1.72 11.43
CA GLU A 133 -15.59 -2.36 10.24
C GLU A 133 -14.55 -3.19 9.46
N VAL A 134 -13.28 -3.20 9.89
CA VAL A 134 -12.18 -3.90 9.21
C VAL A 134 -11.42 -4.82 10.16
N GLU A 135 -10.74 -5.81 9.58
CA GLU A 135 -9.69 -6.56 10.25
C GLU A 135 -8.33 -6.15 9.66
N ILE A 136 -7.39 -5.77 10.54
CA ILE A 136 -6.03 -5.42 10.12
C ILE A 136 -5.21 -6.71 10.04
N VAL A 137 -4.71 -7.03 8.85
CA VAL A 137 -4.00 -8.27 8.57
C VAL A 137 -2.59 -7.96 8.04
N TYR A 138 -1.60 -8.66 8.58
CA TYR A 138 -0.23 -8.54 8.10
C TYR A 138 -0.08 -9.24 6.75
N ALA A 139 0.36 -8.49 5.74
CA ALA A 139 0.79 -9.03 4.47
C ALA A 139 2.17 -9.67 4.66
N ASP A 140 2.20 -10.98 4.77
CA ASP A 140 3.44 -11.75 4.92
C ASP A 140 4.06 -11.97 3.54
N THR A 141 4.88 -10.99 3.12
CA THR A 141 5.52 -10.97 1.81
C THR A 141 6.99 -11.38 1.94
N ARG A 142 7.40 -12.41 1.19
CA ARG A 142 8.80 -12.72 0.96
C ARG A 142 9.34 -11.82 -0.15
N GLN A 143 10.32 -11.02 0.16
CA GLN A 143 11.05 -10.25 -0.85
C GLN A 143 12.24 -11.06 -1.35
N ILE A 144 12.37 -11.23 -2.66
CA ILE A 144 13.54 -11.84 -3.27
C ILE A 144 14.74 -10.89 -3.11
N ASP A 145 15.82 -11.38 -2.55
CA ASP A 145 17.08 -10.65 -2.55
C ASP A 145 17.68 -10.66 -3.96
N LYS A 146 17.57 -9.54 -4.65
CA LYS A 146 18.12 -9.35 -6.01
C LYS A 146 19.63 -9.59 -6.08
N ASN A 147 20.35 -9.58 -4.95
CA ASN A 147 21.77 -9.89 -4.92
C ASN A 147 22.06 -11.41 -5.06
N GLN A 148 21.06 -12.26 -4.85
CA GLN A 148 21.18 -13.70 -5.08
C GLN A 148 21.10 -14.08 -6.57
N TYR A 149 20.58 -13.16 -7.39
CA TYR A 149 20.49 -13.34 -8.85
C TYR A 149 21.43 -12.34 -9.52
N SER A 150 22.04 -12.74 -10.63
CA SER A 150 22.99 -11.87 -11.32
C SER A 150 22.37 -10.50 -11.55
N GLN A 151 23.11 -9.42 -11.29
CA GLN A 151 22.63 -8.01 -11.42
C GLN A 151 22.08 -7.65 -12.81
N ASN A 152 22.25 -8.53 -13.79
CA ASN A 152 21.80 -8.38 -15.16
C ASN A 152 20.54 -9.23 -15.50
N GLN A 153 20.00 -10.00 -14.55
CA GLN A 153 18.83 -10.83 -14.82
C GLN A 153 17.57 -9.97 -14.67
N GLN A 154 17.01 -9.56 -15.81
CA GLN A 154 15.76 -8.79 -15.85
C GLN A 154 14.52 -9.67 -15.90
N THR A 155 14.70 -10.97 -16.14
CA THR A 155 13.61 -11.94 -16.27
C THR A 155 13.99 -13.26 -15.59
N PHE A 156 12.99 -13.89 -14.97
CA PHE A 156 13.10 -15.22 -14.39
C PHE A 156 12.45 -16.23 -15.34
N SER A 157 12.99 -17.43 -15.42
CA SER A 157 12.34 -18.54 -16.11
C SER A 157 11.13 -19.03 -15.30
N ASP A 158 10.20 -19.73 -15.98
CA ASP A 158 9.02 -20.32 -15.31
C ASP A 158 9.42 -21.32 -14.22
N GLU A 159 10.54 -22.04 -14.40
CA GLU A 159 11.07 -22.97 -13.40
C GLU A 159 11.60 -22.25 -12.17
N GLU A 160 12.34 -21.15 -12.34
CA GLU A 160 12.82 -20.32 -11.23
C GLU A 160 11.65 -19.73 -10.45
N ILE A 161 10.65 -19.17 -11.14
CA ILE A 161 9.43 -18.65 -10.52
C ILE A 161 8.71 -19.76 -9.74
N SER A 162 8.53 -20.94 -10.34
CA SER A 162 7.87 -22.06 -9.69
C SER A 162 8.58 -22.52 -8.42
N ASN A 163 9.90 -22.54 -8.43
CA ASN A 163 10.70 -22.88 -7.25
C ASN A 163 10.58 -21.81 -6.15
N MET A 164 10.65 -20.52 -6.52
CA MET A 164 10.46 -19.40 -5.58
C MET A 164 9.09 -19.44 -4.92
N VAL A 165 8.03 -19.76 -5.69
CA VAL A 165 6.66 -19.89 -5.14
C VAL A 165 6.62 -21.02 -4.12
N LYS A 166 7.15 -22.23 -4.46
CA LYS A 166 7.19 -23.39 -3.54
C LYS A 166 7.96 -23.08 -2.26
N ASP A 167 9.11 -22.42 -2.37
CA ASP A 167 9.91 -22.02 -1.21
C ASP A 167 9.14 -21.04 -0.33
N THR A 168 8.44 -20.10 -0.94
CA THR A 168 7.62 -19.11 -0.24
C THR A 168 6.44 -19.76 0.49
N GLU A 169 5.79 -20.74 -0.14
CA GLU A 169 4.75 -21.56 0.49
C GLU A 169 5.29 -22.38 1.65
N ASN A 170 6.47 -23.02 1.48
CA ASN A 170 7.13 -23.80 2.52
C ASN A 170 7.53 -22.96 3.73
N GLU A 171 7.86 -21.67 3.53
CA GLU A 171 8.08 -20.71 4.60
C GLU A 171 6.77 -20.24 5.25
N GLY A 172 5.63 -20.67 4.75
CA GLY A 172 4.29 -20.29 5.25
C GLY A 172 3.84 -18.88 4.84
N ARG A 173 4.61 -18.20 3.96
CA ARG A 173 4.29 -16.85 3.51
C ARG A 173 3.22 -16.84 2.43
N GLY A 174 2.42 -15.79 2.41
CA GLY A 174 1.30 -15.65 1.48
C GLY A 174 1.60 -14.95 0.19
N PHE A 175 2.76 -14.29 0.08
CA PHE A 175 3.11 -13.45 -1.06
C PHE A 175 4.60 -13.52 -1.37
N LEU A 176 4.90 -13.51 -2.66
CA LEU A 176 6.24 -13.40 -3.22
C LEU A 176 6.38 -12.06 -3.93
N LYS A 177 7.42 -11.28 -3.61
CA LYS A 177 7.79 -10.06 -4.34
C LYS A 177 9.05 -10.31 -5.17
N LEU A 178 8.93 -10.14 -6.49
CA LEU A 178 10.00 -10.32 -7.48
C LEU A 178 10.88 -9.08 -7.66
#